data_10a0c607a57ea7168b036a1f80b33084
#
_entry.id   10a0c607a57ea7168b036a1f80b33084
#
_cell.length_a   1.000
_cell.length_b   1.000
_cell.length_c   1.000
_cell.angle_alpha   90.00
_cell.angle_beta   90.00
_cell.angle_gamma   90.00
#
_symmetry.space_group_name_H-M   'P 1'
#
loop_
_entity.id
_entity.type
_entity.pdbx_description
1 polymer ?
#
loop_
_entity_poly.entity_id
_entity_poly.type
_entity_poly.pdbx_seq_one_letter_code
_entity_poly.pdbx_strand_id
1 'polypeptide(L)'
;MDSTLRLKRKQLGLTQEQAAKACGVSRRTYQTYEEKETLNATYDEIYIKLNALREEKKFVHSISSIKKICRPIFKSVPEVECAYLFGSYARGEATFESDIDILVVCKPIGFKFFGMAAELDAKLGKEVDLQTHRQLIGDDTSFLENVLRDGIKIYCKKN
;
A
#
# COMPACT_ATOMS: atom_id res chain seq x y z
N MET A 1 -16.05 28.59 -4.70
CA MET A 1 -14.67 28.07 -4.85
C MET A 1 -14.45 26.97 -3.81
N ASP A 2 -13.92 25.83 -4.20
CA ASP A 2 -13.58 24.79 -3.20
C ASP A 2 -12.41 25.27 -2.35
N SER A 3 -12.47 25.08 -1.03
CA SER A 3 -11.41 25.47 -0.11
C SER A 3 -10.12 24.66 -0.35
N THR A 4 -9.00 25.23 0.05
CA THR A 4 -7.67 24.60 -0.11
C THR A 4 -7.61 23.22 0.55
N LEU A 5 -8.17 23.07 1.78
CA LEU A 5 -8.21 21.78 2.47
C LEU A 5 -9.11 20.78 1.74
N ARG A 6 -10.26 21.23 1.19
CA ARG A 6 -11.17 20.38 0.41
C ARG A 6 -10.50 19.85 -0.86
N LEU A 7 -9.80 20.71 -1.59
CA LEU A 7 -9.07 20.31 -2.79
C LEU A 7 -7.99 19.26 -2.46
N LYS A 8 -7.20 19.49 -1.40
CA LYS A 8 -6.17 18.54 -0.96
C LYS A 8 -6.76 17.21 -0.53
N ARG A 9 -7.83 17.23 0.27
CA ARG A 9 -8.51 16.00 0.69
C ARG A 9 -9.03 15.20 -0.50
N LYS A 10 -9.69 15.88 -1.48
CA LYS A 10 -10.18 15.23 -2.70
C LYS A 10 -9.04 14.63 -3.53
N GLN A 11 -7.91 15.34 -3.66
CA GLN A 11 -6.71 14.82 -4.34
C GLN A 11 -6.12 13.57 -3.67
N LEU A 12 -6.29 13.45 -2.35
CA LEU A 12 -5.89 12.27 -1.58
C LEU A 12 -6.93 11.14 -1.61
N GLY A 13 -8.10 11.35 -2.21
CA GLY A 13 -9.20 10.38 -2.22
C GLY A 13 -9.82 10.13 -0.85
N LEU A 14 -9.64 11.04 0.12
CA LEU A 14 -10.10 10.87 1.49
C LEU A 14 -11.52 11.42 1.69
N THR A 15 -12.32 10.72 2.54
CA THR A 15 -13.51 11.30 3.13
C THR A 15 -13.15 12.34 4.20
N GLN A 16 -14.07 13.21 4.60
CA GLN A 16 -13.84 14.17 5.71
C GLN A 16 -13.47 13.46 7.01
N GLU A 17 -14.06 12.31 7.27
CA GLU A 17 -13.79 11.51 8.47
C GLU A 17 -12.39 10.91 8.44
N GLN A 18 -11.96 10.35 7.30
CA GLN A 18 -10.60 9.83 7.12
C GLN A 18 -9.54 10.94 7.22
N ALA A 19 -9.80 12.10 6.63
CA ALA A 19 -8.91 13.25 6.74
C ALA A 19 -8.81 13.77 8.18
N ALA A 20 -9.94 13.89 8.89
CA ALA A 20 -9.97 14.30 10.29
C ALA A 20 -9.15 13.32 11.17
N LYS A 21 -9.35 12.03 11.00
CA LYS A 21 -8.61 10.98 11.71
C LYS A 21 -7.10 11.06 11.42
N ALA A 22 -6.72 11.22 10.16
CA ALA A 22 -5.33 11.36 9.75
C ALA A 22 -4.66 12.62 10.32
N CYS A 23 -5.43 13.71 10.45
CA CYS A 23 -4.94 14.96 11.03
C CYS A 23 -5.01 14.98 12.57
N GLY A 24 -5.61 13.97 13.22
CA GLY A 24 -5.74 13.92 14.68
C GLY A 24 -6.74 14.93 15.25
N VAL A 25 -7.76 15.29 14.47
CA VAL A 25 -8.82 16.22 14.88
C VAL A 25 -10.20 15.58 14.76
N SER A 26 -11.22 16.17 15.44
CA SER A 26 -12.60 15.68 15.26
C SER A 26 -13.11 15.98 13.84
N ARG A 27 -14.04 15.16 13.33
CA ARG A 27 -14.70 15.40 12.05
C ARG A 27 -15.33 16.80 11.99
N ARG A 28 -15.97 17.22 13.08
CA ARG A 28 -16.60 18.56 13.18
C ARG A 28 -15.56 19.69 13.07
N THR A 29 -14.43 19.53 13.74
CA THR A 29 -13.31 20.48 13.65
C THR A 29 -12.79 20.55 12.22
N TYR A 30 -12.49 19.40 11.60
CA TYR A 30 -12.03 19.34 10.22
C TYR A 30 -13.01 20.02 9.25
N GLN A 31 -14.30 19.72 9.37
CA GLN A 31 -15.35 20.30 8.52
C GLN A 31 -15.40 21.83 8.67
N THR A 32 -15.30 22.34 9.91
CA THR A 32 -15.29 23.79 10.15
C THR A 32 -14.14 24.48 9.42
N TYR A 33 -12.93 23.92 9.47
CA TYR A 33 -11.76 24.47 8.80
C TYR A 33 -11.82 24.29 7.27
N GLU A 34 -12.40 23.19 6.81
CA GLU A 34 -12.64 22.96 5.38
C GLU A 34 -13.65 23.96 4.79
N GLU A 35 -14.64 24.41 5.56
CA GLU A 35 -15.66 25.35 5.10
C GLU A 35 -15.27 26.83 5.24
N LYS A 36 -14.60 27.19 6.33
CA LYS A 36 -14.37 28.60 6.70
C LYS A 36 -12.96 29.10 6.42
N GLU A 37 -12.00 28.22 6.11
CA GLU A 37 -10.58 28.57 5.87
C GLU A 37 -9.99 29.56 6.90
N THR A 38 -10.35 29.39 8.17
CA THR A 38 -9.84 30.27 9.23
C THR A 38 -8.36 29.95 9.46
N LEU A 39 -7.50 30.86 9.05
CA LEU A 39 -6.04 30.71 9.18
C LEU A 39 -5.62 30.86 10.65
N ASN A 40 -5.21 29.79 11.27
CA ASN A 40 -4.65 29.72 12.62
C ASN A 40 -3.77 28.49 12.76
N ALA A 41 -3.10 28.33 13.93
CA ALA A 41 -2.21 27.20 14.18
C ALA A 41 -2.84 25.82 13.89
N THR A 42 -4.11 25.63 14.21
CA THR A 42 -4.82 24.36 13.95
C THR A 42 -5.03 24.13 12.44
N TYR A 43 -5.34 25.18 11.68
CA TYR A 43 -5.43 25.11 10.23
C TYR A 43 -4.08 24.73 9.62
N ASP A 44 -3.00 25.36 10.08
CA ASP A 44 -1.64 25.09 9.60
C ASP A 44 -1.21 23.65 9.90
N GLU A 45 -1.53 23.14 11.10
CA GLU A 45 -1.29 21.74 11.45
C GLU A 45 -2.02 20.75 10.52
N ILE A 46 -3.32 21.01 10.26
CA ILE A 46 -4.12 20.18 9.33
C ILE A 46 -3.51 20.23 7.93
N TYR A 47 -3.15 21.42 7.47
CA TYR A 47 -2.56 21.62 6.15
C TYR A 47 -1.22 20.90 5.99
N ILE A 48 -0.33 21.01 6.99
CA ILE A 48 0.97 20.33 7.01
C ILE A 48 0.79 18.82 7.01
N LYS A 49 -0.12 18.27 7.83
CA LYS A 49 -0.39 16.83 7.89
C LYS A 49 -0.96 16.29 6.58
N LEU A 50 -1.90 17.02 5.93
CA LEU A 50 -2.40 16.63 4.61
C LEU A 50 -1.32 16.67 3.52
N ASN A 51 -0.40 17.64 3.60
CA ASN A 51 0.75 17.68 2.68
C ASN A 51 1.69 16.51 2.90
N ALA A 52 2.01 16.17 4.15
CA ALA A 52 2.84 15.02 4.48
C ALA A 52 2.23 13.72 3.93
N LEU A 53 0.93 13.50 4.11
CA LEU A 53 0.20 12.36 3.52
C LEU A 53 0.27 12.35 1.99
N ARG A 54 0.27 13.50 1.34
CA ARG A 54 0.43 13.60 -0.11
C ARG A 54 1.81 13.18 -0.57
N GLU A 55 2.85 13.58 0.14
CA GLU A 55 4.22 13.19 -0.20
C GLU A 55 4.46 11.70 0.09
N GLU A 56 3.89 11.14 1.16
CA GLU A 56 3.92 9.70 1.43
C GLU A 56 3.24 8.90 0.33
N LYS A 57 2.05 9.32 -0.14
CA LYS A 57 1.33 8.67 -1.23
C LYS A 57 2.00 8.82 -2.61
N LYS A 58 2.82 9.84 -2.83
CA LYS A 58 3.57 10.03 -4.07
C LYS A 58 4.81 9.14 -4.18
N PHE A 59 5.14 8.42 -3.12
CA PHE A 59 6.33 7.59 -3.12
C PHE A 59 6.11 6.32 -3.94
N VAL A 60 6.93 6.14 -4.95
CA VAL A 60 7.03 4.89 -5.71
C VAL A 60 8.24 4.11 -5.19
N HIS A 61 8.00 2.95 -4.61
CA HIS A 61 9.07 2.09 -4.13
C HIS A 61 9.95 1.62 -5.29
N SER A 62 11.26 1.65 -5.11
CA SER A 62 12.13 0.89 -6.00
C SER A 62 11.99 -0.61 -5.72
N ILE A 63 12.20 -1.45 -6.72
CA ILE A 63 12.19 -2.91 -6.57
C ILE A 63 13.18 -3.35 -5.48
N SER A 64 14.31 -2.67 -5.37
CA SER A 64 15.31 -2.91 -4.33
C SER A 64 14.78 -2.64 -2.93
N SER A 65 14.03 -1.54 -2.76
CA SER A 65 13.36 -1.19 -1.50
C SER A 65 12.31 -2.23 -1.11
N ILE A 66 11.44 -2.63 -2.07
CA ILE A 66 10.44 -3.68 -1.85
C ILE A 66 11.12 -4.98 -1.39
N LYS A 67 12.16 -5.42 -2.09
CA LYS A 67 12.93 -6.62 -1.70
C LYS A 67 13.48 -6.53 -0.28
N LYS A 68 14.04 -5.39 0.10
CA LYS A 68 14.64 -5.17 1.42
C LYS A 68 13.58 -5.23 2.53
N ILE A 69 12.41 -4.63 2.29
CA ILE A 69 11.31 -4.57 3.27
C ILE A 69 10.61 -5.93 3.38
N CYS A 70 10.32 -6.59 2.27
CA CYS A 70 9.53 -7.83 2.25
C CYS A 70 10.32 -9.06 2.73
N ARG A 71 11.63 -9.12 2.48
CA ARG A 71 12.45 -10.31 2.83
C ARG A 71 12.35 -10.75 4.29
N PRO A 72 12.50 -9.88 5.30
CA PRO A 72 12.39 -10.31 6.70
C PRO A 72 10.99 -10.82 7.04
N ILE A 73 9.94 -10.23 6.44
CA ILE A 73 8.54 -10.64 6.65
C ILE A 73 8.33 -12.06 6.12
N PHE A 74 8.71 -12.33 4.86
CA PHE A 74 8.60 -13.67 4.28
C PHE A 74 9.46 -14.69 5.02
N LYS A 75 10.64 -14.30 5.48
CA LYS A 75 11.52 -15.17 6.25
C LYS A 75 10.93 -15.58 7.61
N SER A 76 10.10 -14.73 8.22
CA SER A 76 9.43 -15.01 9.49
C SER A 76 8.29 -16.03 9.36
N VAL A 77 7.83 -16.33 8.13
CA VAL A 77 6.78 -17.31 7.82
C VAL A 77 7.40 -18.53 7.14
N PRO A 78 7.73 -19.61 7.88
CA PRO A 78 8.48 -20.76 7.36
C PRO A 78 7.80 -21.48 6.19
N GLU A 79 6.48 -21.34 6.06
CA GLU A 79 5.66 -21.93 5.00
C GLU A 79 5.87 -21.24 3.64
N VAL A 80 6.39 -20.00 3.63
CA VAL A 80 6.69 -19.27 2.38
C VAL A 80 7.95 -19.82 1.75
N GLU A 81 7.84 -20.27 0.51
CA GLU A 81 8.95 -20.81 -0.29
C GLU A 81 9.56 -19.72 -1.18
N CYS A 82 8.75 -19.05 -1.99
CA CYS A 82 9.18 -17.94 -2.85
C CYS A 82 8.11 -16.85 -2.89
N ALA A 83 8.51 -15.62 -3.25
CA ALA A 83 7.61 -14.51 -3.53
C ALA A 83 8.06 -13.74 -4.77
N TYR A 84 7.09 -13.33 -5.58
CA TYR A 84 7.28 -12.64 -6.85
C TYR A 84 6.48 -11.34 -6.86
N LEU A 85 7.13 -10.26 -7.25
CA LEU A 85 6.50 -8.99 -7.57
C LEU A 85 5.98 -9.07 -9.00
N PHE A 86 4.75 -8.68 -9.25
CA PHE A 86 4.16 -8.65 -10.58
C PHE A 86 3.42 -7.32 -10.84
N GLY A 87 2.55 -7.26 -11.85
CA GLY A 87 1.77 -6.06 -12.14
C GLY A 87 2.63 -4.86 -12.58
N SER A 88 2.17 -3.66 -12.24
CA SER A 88 2.76 -2.40 -12.69
C SER A 88 4.20 -2.20 -12.20
N TYR A 89 4.50 -2.61 -10.99
CA TYR A 89 5.85 -2.53 -10.43
C TYR A 89 6.86 -3.42 -11.19
N ALA A 90 6.46 -4.63 -11.56
CA ALA A 90 7.33 -5.53 -12.30
C ALA A 90 7.59 -5.04 -13.73
N ARG A 91 6.60 -4.39 -14.35
CA ARG A 91 6.74 -3.81 -15.70
C ARG A 91 7.43 -2.45 -15.74
N GLY A 92 7.73 -1.84 -14.57
CA GLY A 92 8.31 -0.50 -14.50
C GLY A 92 7.33 0.63 -14.82
N GLU A 93 6.03 0.36 -14.74
CA GLU A 93 4.93 1.29 -15.02
C GLU A 93 4.27 1.83 -13.75
N ALA A 94 4.79 1.48 -12.57
CA ALA A 94 4.20 1.86 -11.30
C ALA A 94 4.18 3.39 -11.12
N THR A 95 3.04 3.88 -10.66
CA THR A 95 2.84 5.28 -10.26
C THR A 95 2.65 5.36 -8.75
N PHE A 96 2.51 6.56 -8.21
CA PHE A 96 2.21 6.74 -6.79
C PHE A 96 0.82 6.20 -6.40
N GLU A 97 -0.09 6.00 -7.36
CA GLU A 97 -1.42 5.40 -7.13
C GLU A 97 -1.41 3.87 -7.26
N SER A 98 -0.33 3.29 -7.78
CA SER A 98 -0.24 1.85 -7.98
C SER A 98 -0.13 1.09 -6.68
N ASP A 99 -0.89 0.00 -6.56
CA ASP A 99 -0.75 -1.01 -5.53
C ASP A 99 0.48 -1.88 -5.80
N ILE A 100 0.91 -2.62 -4.79
CA ILE A 100 2.04 -3.54 -4.91
C ILE A 100 1.52 -4.96 -5.01
N ASP A 101 1.58 -5.54 -6.20
CA ASP A 101 1.10 -6.89 -6.49
C ASP A 101 2.16 -7.94 -6.15
N ILE A 102 1.87 -8.84 -5.21
CA ILE A 102 2.79 -9.89 -4.76
C ILE A 102 2.14 -11.26 -4.81
N LEU A 103 2.76 -12.18 -5.55
CA LEU A 103 2.42 -13.60 -5.56
C LEU A 103 3.34 -14.36 -4.60
N VAL A 104 2.76 -15.13 -3.68
CA VAL A 104 3.47 -15.98 -2.74
C VAL A 104 3.27 -17.45 -3.09
N VAL A 105 4.38 -18.16 -3.30
CA VAL A 105 4.41 -19.61 -3.38
C VAL A 105 4.65 -20.15 -1.97
N CYS A 106 3.66 -20.81 -1.40
CA CYS A 106 3.71 -21.26 -0.01
C CYS A 106 2.90 -22.55 0.22
N LYS A 107 3.25 -23.26 1.30
CA LYS A 107 2.36 -24.28 1.90
C LYS A 107 1.13 -23.60 2.48
N PRO A 108 0.04 -24.34 2.84
CA PRO A 108 -1.11 -23.73 3.49
C PRO A 108 -0.69 -22.95 4.76
N ILE A 109 -1.02 -21.66 4.83
CA ILE A 109 -0.60 -20.79 5.93
C ILE A 109 -1.76 -20.27 6.80
N GLY A 110 -3.01 -20.51 6.38
CA GLY A 110 -4.19 -20.14 7.16
C GLY A 110 -4.21 -18.67 7.57
N PHE A 111 -4.51 -18.39 8.84
CA PHE A 111 -4.61 -17.03 9.36
C PHE A 111 -3.30 -16.23 9.33
N LYS A 112 -2.14 -16.88 9.26
CA LYS A 112 -0.84 -16.20 9.12
C LYS A 112 -0.77 -15.36 7.85
N PHE A 113 -1.55 -15.73 6.82
CA PHE A 113 -1.64 -14.97 5.58
C PHE A 113 -2.10 -13.52 5.82
N PHE A 114 -3.16 -13.34 6.61
CA PHE A 114 -3.70 -12.01 6.90
C PHE A 114 -2.73 -11.17 7.75
N GLY A 115 -2.04 -11.80 8.70
CA GLY A 115 -0.99 -11.14 9.49
C GLY A 115 0.17 -10.65 8.62
N MET A 116 0.61 -11.50 7.68
CA MET A 116 1.66 -11.16 6.72
C MET A 116 1.23 -10.03 5.77
N ALA A 117 0.00 -10.06 5.25
CA ALA A 117 -0.53 -9.00 4.41
C ALA A 117 -0.57 -7.65 5.16
N ALA A 118 -1.12 -7.63 6.38
CA ALA A 118 -1.20 -6.42 7.20
C ALA A 118 0.20 -5.85 7.55
N GLU A 119 1.19 -6.71 7.78
CA GLU A 119 2.57 -6.28 8.04
C GLU A 119 3.21 -5.69 6.78
N LEU A 120 2.96 -6.26 5.61
CA LEU A 120 3.42 -5.73 4.33
C LEU A 120 2.83 -4.34 4.06
N ASP A 121 1.51 -4.16 4.21
CA ASP A 121 0.84 -2.87 4.07
C ASP A 121 1.46 -1.81 5.00
N ALA A 122 1.63 -2.15 6.27
CA ALA A 122 2.18 -1.25 7.28
C ALA A 122 3.63 -0.86 6.99
N LYS A 123 4.47 -1.79 6.55
CA LYS A 123 5.89 -1.57 6.29
C LYS A 123 6.16 -0.87 4.95
N LEU A 124 5.34 -1.14 3.95
CA LEU A 124 5.44 -0.51 2.62
C LEU A 124 4.69 0.83 2.55
N GLY A 125 3.75 1.09 3.49
CA GLY A 125 2.95 2.31 3.49
C GLY A 125 2.06 2.45 2.23
N LYS A 126 1.77 1.32 1.58
CA LYS A 126 0.94 1.20 0.38
C LYS A 126 0.08 -0.05 0.48
N GLU A 127 -1.03 -0.05 -0.24
CA GLU A 127 -1.86 -1.24 -0.41
C GLU A 127 -1.07 -2.34 -1.14
N VAL A 128 -1.10 -3.54 -0.58
CA VAL A 128 -0.44 -4.72 -1.14
C VAL A 128 -1.48 -5.74 -1.53
N ASP A 129 -1.63 -5.99 -2.82
CA ASP A 129 -2.43 -7.12 -3.31
C ASP A 129 -1.60 -8.40 -3.18
N LEU A 130 -1.81 -9.09 -2.05
CA LEU A 130 -1.11 -10.32 -1.73
C LEU A 130 -1.92 -11.53 -2.13
N GLN A 131 -1.41 -12.33 -3.06
CA GLN A 131 -2.06 -13.53 -3.57
C GLN A 131 -1.19 -14.76 -3.34
N THR A 132 -1.82 -15.92 -3.13
CA THR A 132 -1.12 -17.20 -3.10
C THR A 132 -1.25 -17.91 -4.45
N HIS A 133 -0.24 -18.69 -4.83
CA HIS A 133 -0.30 -19.49 -6.05
C HIS A 133 -1.53 -20.42 -6.08
N ARG A 134 -2.03 -20.86 -4.93
CA ARG A 134 -3.21 -21.73 -4.82
C ARG A 134 -4.53 -21.04 -5.16
N GLN A 135 -4.64 -19.74 -4.89
CA GLN A 135 -5.81 -18.95 -5.28
C GLN A 135 -5.90 -18.79 -6.80
N LEU A 136 -4.78 -18.91 -7.49
CA LEU A 136 -4.65 -18.79 -8.94
C LEU A 136 -4.71 -20.13 -9.69
N ILE A 137 -4.68 -21.28 -8.99
CA ILE A 137 -4.84 -22.62 -9.58
C ILE A 137 -6.33 -22.94 -9.79
N GLY A 138 -7.16 -21.94 -10.08
CA GLY A 138 -8.55 -22.14 -10.48
C GLY A 138 -8.66 -22.40 -11.99
N ASP A 139 -9.46 -21.63 -12.66
CA ASP A 139 -9.84 -21.85 -14.05
C ASP A 139 -8.81 -21.35 -15.10
N ASP A 140 -7.78 -20.57 -14.69
CA ASP A 140 -6.78 -20.01 -15.61
C ASP A 140 -5.34 -20.10 -15.04
N THR A 141 -4.66 -21.17 -15.42
CA THR A 141 -3.23 -21.37 -15.09
C THR A 141 -2.31 -20.43 -15.87
N SER A 142 -2.79 -19.80 -16.94
CA SER A 142 -2.00 -18.91 -17.79
C SER A 142 -1.51 -17.68 -17.05
N PHE A 143 -2.32 -17.13 -16.16
CA PHE A 143 -1.92 -15.99 -15.33
C PHE A 143 -0.78 -16.34 -14.38
N LEU A 144 -0.85 -17.49 -13.70
CA LEU A 144 0.20 -17.97 -12.81
C LEU A 144 1.51 -18.21 -13.59
N GLU A 145 1.44 -18.82 -14.76
CA GLU A 145 2.60 -19.06 -15.64
C GLU A 145 3.24 -17.74 -16.06
N ASN A 146 2.44 -16.73 -16.43
CA ASN A 146 2.92 -15.40 -16.76
C ASN A 146 3.60 -14.72 -15.58
N VAL A 147 3.02 -14.77 -14.37
CA VAL A 147 3.63 -14.20 -13.17
C VAL A 147 4.93 -14.90 -12.81
N LEU A 148 5.02 -16.21 -12.93
CA LEU A 148 6.25 -16.97 -12.65
C LEU A 148 7.33 -16.72 -13.70
N ARG A 149 6.96 -16.47 -14.96
CA ARG A 149 7.88 -16.17 -16.05
C ARG A 149 8.39 -14.73 -16.01
N ASP A 150 7.47 -13.77 -15.90
CA ASP A 150 7.75 -12.34 -16.10
C ASP A 150 7.85 -11.57 -14.76
N GLY A 151 7.40 -12.17 -13.66
CA GLY A 151 7.46 -11.58 -12.33
C GLY A 151 8.89 -11.50 -11.79
N ILE A 152 9.15 -10.49 -10.99
CA ILE A 152 10.45 -10.27 -10.37
C ILE A 152 10.51 -11.02 -9.04
N LYS A 153 11.37 -12.01 -8.94
CA LYS A 153 11.60 -12.73 -7.68
C LYS A 153 12.14 -11.78 -6.61
N ILE A 154 11.38 -11.59 -5.54
CA ILE A 154 11.74 -10.71 -4.41
C ILE A 154 12.21 -11.50 -3.19
N TYR A 155 11.78 -12.73 -3.05
CA TYR A 155 12.20 -13.65 -1.99
C TYR A 155 12.25 -15.09 -2.49
N CYS A 156 13.18 -15.88 -1.98
CA CYS A 156 13.19 -17.34 -2.08
C CYS A 156 13.94 -17.93 -0.88
N LYS A 157 13.35 -18.94 -0.27
CA LYS A 157 13.96 -19.69 0.83
C LYS A 157 15.20 -20.41 0.29
N LYS A 158 16.33 -20.18 0.92
CA LYS A 158 17.53 -20.98 0.63
C LYS A 158 17.34 -22.35 1.30
N ASN A 159 17.46 -23.42 0.52
CA ASN A 159 17.60 -24.77 1.05
C ASN A 159 18.90 -24.90 1.82
#